data_8f210dfc812e791ec33c954a8acd7baa
#
_entry.id   8f210dfc812e791ec33c954a8acd7baa
#
_cell.length_a   1.000
_cell.length_b   1.000
_cell.length_c   1.000
_cell.angle_alpha   90.00
_cell.angle_beta   90.00
_cell.angle_gamma   90.00
#
_symmetry.space_group_name_H-M   'P 1'
#
loop_
_entity.id
_entity.type
_entity.pdbx_description
1 polymer ?
#
loop_
_entity_poly.entity_id
_entity_poly.type
_entity_poly.pdbx_seq_one_letter_code
_entity_poly.pdbx_strand_id
1 'polypeptide(L)'
;MANSSISAEGIVIAEPEPIALDWSKTALLIIDMQRDFMEPGGFGETLGNDVSRLARAVQPIANLLAAARQSGMLVIHTREGHLPDLSDAPPAKVERGVPSLRIGDPGPMGRILIRGEAGHDIIPELYPAAGEVVIDKPGKGAFYATELGDVLKKQGIANLLVCGVTTEVCVNTTVREANDRGYRCVVVADGCASYFPEFHDMGLRMIKAQGGIFGWVADSAAVLTAMTSLKTTTSETLNA
;
A
#
# COMPACT_ATOMS: atom_id res chain seq x y z
N MET A 1 -5.74 -33.27 -9.83
CA MET A 1 -6.47 -32.13 -10.42
C MET A 1 -5.43 -31.06 -10.65
N ALA A 2 -5.09 -30.80 -11.90
CA ALA A 2 -4.04 -29.86 -12.25
C ALA A 2 -4.56 -28.42 -12.01
N ASN A 3 -3.91 -27.71 -11.10
CA ASN A 3 -4.10 -26.27 -10.95
C ASN A 3 -3.68 -25.61 -12.28
N SER A 4 -4.62 -25.10 -13.04
CA SER A 4 -4.32 -24.23 -14.16
C SER A 4 -3.71 -22.94 -13.61
N SER A 5 -2.39 -22.89 -13.57
CA SER A 5 -1.64 -21.66 -13.32
C SER A 5 -1.97 -20.68 -14.44
N ILE A 6 -2.70 -19.61 -14.09
CA ILE A 6 -2.89 -18.48 -14.98
C ILE A 6 -1.56 -17.72 -15.00
N SER A 7 -0.68 -18.08 -15.91
CA SER A 7 0.45 -17.25 -16.29
C SER A 7 -0.01 -16.35 -17.42
N ALA A 8 -0.56 -15.20 -17.08
CA ALA A 8 -0.91 -14.24 -18.08
C ALA A 8 -0.24 -12.92 -17.72
N GLU A 9 0.65 -12.45 -18.59
CA GLU A 9 1.19 -11.11 -18.53
C GLU A 9 0.11 -10.12 -18.97
N GLY A 10 -0.07 -9.04 -18.20
CA GLY A 10 -0.90 -7.92 -18.57
C GLY A 10 -0.05 -6.68 -18.79
N ILE A 11 -0.38 -5.88 -19.81
CA ILE A 11 0.29 -4.60 -20.03
C ILE A 11 -0.51 -3.50 -19.35
N VAL A 12 0.08 -2.90 -18.31
CA VAL A 12 -0.47 -1.75 -17.63
C VAL A 12 0.02 -0.48 -18.34
N ILE A 13 -0.92 0.37 -18.73
CA ILE A 13 -0.60 1.71 -19.25
C ILE A 13 -0.17 2.56 -18.06
N ALA A 14 1.09 2.92 -18.03
CA ALA A 14 1.75 3.59 -16.93
C ALA A 14 2.74 4.64 -17.43
N GLU A 15 3.20 5.50 -16.56
CA GLU A 15 4.29 6.42 -16.80
C GLU A 15 5.55 5.94 -16.05
N PRO A 16 6.76 6.09 -16.67
CA PRO A 16 7.05 6.84 -17.91
C PRO A 16 6.72 6.06 -19.20
N GLU A 17 6.44 4.76 -19.13
CA GLU A 17 6.12 3.89 -20.24
C GLU A 17 5.23 2.73 -19.79
N PRO A 18 4.48 2.06 -20.69
CA PRO A 18 3.72 0.89 -20.33
C PRO A 18 4.61 -0.23 -19.78
N ILE A 19 4.11 -0.97 -18.79
CA ILE A 19 4.83 -2.07 -18.15
C ILE A 19 4.07 -3.40 -18.28
N ALA A 20 4.78 -4.44 -18.68
CA ALA A 20 4.26 -5.82 -18.65
C ALA A 20 4.46 -6.42 -17.24
N LEU A 21 3.40 -6.92 -16.65
CA LEU A 21 3.39 -7.58 -15.35
C LEU A 21 2.92 -9.03 -15.45
N ASP A 22 3.69 -9.92 -14.86
CA ASP A 22 3.26 -11.29 -14.58
C ASP A 22 2.40 -11.29 -13.31
N TRP A 23 1.09 -11.45 -13.47
CA TRP A 23 0.15 -11.38 -12.34
C TRP A 23 0.39 -12.47 -11.30
N SER A 24 0.95 -13.62 -11.68
CA SER A 24 1.31 -14.70 -10.76
C SER A 24 2.48 -14.34 -9.83
N LYS A 25 3.25 -13.33 -10.22
CA LYS A 25 4.39 -12.78 -9.46
C LYS A 25 4.15 -11.35 -9.00
N THR A 26 2.90 -10.93 -8.95
CA THR A 26 2.50 -9.58 -8.54
C THR A 26 1.71 -9.64 -7.23
N ALA A 27 2.02 -8.74 -6.30
CA ALA A 27 1.25 -8.56 -5.08
C ALA A 27 0.63 -7.17 -5.01
N LEU A 28 -0.56 -7.07 -4.43
CA LEU A 28 -1.18 -5.80 -4.04
C LEU A 28 -0.71 -5.45 -2.61
N LEU A 29 0.01 -4.35 -2.47
CA LEU A 29 0.50 -3.83 -1.20
C LEU A 29 -0.27 -2.56 -0.83
N ILE A 30 -1.11 -2.66 0.19
CA ILE A 30 -1.96 -1.59 0.70
C ILE A 30 -1.33 -1.03 1.97
N ILE A 31 -0.87 0.23 1.90
CA ILE A 31 -0.06 0.85 2.94
C ILE A 31 -0.91 1.73 3.85
N ASP A 32 -0.93 1.37 5.14
CA ASP A 32 -1.36 2.18 6.29
C ASP A 32 -2.74 2.83 6.16
N MET A 33 -3.71 2.10 5.62
CA MET A 33 -5.11 2.57 5.55
C MET A 33 -5.78 2.44 6.92
N GLN A 34 -5.17 3.08 7.93
CA GLN A 34 -5.53 3.01 9.35
C GLN A 34 -6.47 4.14 9.77
N ARG A 35 -7.30 3.88 10.78
CA ARG A 35 -8.24 4.84 11.33
C ARG A 35 -7.55 6.09 11.87
N ASP A 36 -6.37 5.94 12.50
CA ASP A 36 -5.54 7.06 12.97
C ASP A 36 -5.18 8.06 11.87
N PHE A 37 -5.03 7.60 10.62
CA PHE A 37 -4.71 8.48 9.51
C PHE A 37 -5.94 8.94 8.73
N MET A 38 -6.97 8.09 8.64
CA MET A 38 -8.07 8.24 7.69
C MET A 38 -9.33 8.87 8.27
N GLU A 39 -9.57 8.70 9.57
CA GLU A 39 -10.85 9.06 10.18
C GLU A 39 -10.77 10.33 11.03
N PRO A 40 -11.88 11.11 11.11
CA PRO A 40 -12.02 12.15 12.12
C PRO A 40 -11.83 11.58 13.54
N GLY A 41 -11.14 12.31 14.39
CA GLY A 41 -10.75 11.87 15.73
C GLY A 41 -9.46 11.05 15.76
N GLY A 42 -8.88 10.69 14.61
CA GLY A 42 -7.60 10.00 14.56
C GLY A 42 -6.39 10.94 14.73
N PHE A 43 -5.22 10.33 14.78
CA PHE A 43 -3.95 11.05 14.93
C PHE A 43 -3.71 12.10 13.83
N GLY A 44 -4.08 11.77 12.57
CA GLY A 44 -3.94 12.70 11.45
C GLY A 44 -4.66 14.02 11.67
N GLU A 45 -5.92 13.98 12.13
CA GLU A 45 -6.70 15.18 12.43
C GLU A 45 -6.16 15.93 13.66
N THR A 46 -5.71 15.21 14.69
CA THR A 46 -5.14 15.87 15.90
C THR A 46 -3.88 16.69 15.59
N LEU A 47 -3.17 16.37 14.52
CA LEU A 47 -2.05 17.16 13.99
C LEU A 47 -2.50 18.37 13.17
N GLY A 48 -3.81 18.61 13.02
CA GLY A 48 -4.37 19.70 12.23
C GLY A 48 -4.51 19.42 10.73
N ASN A 49 -4.39 18.16 10.32
CA ASN A 49 -4.55 17.79 8.92
C ASN A 49 -6.03 17.59 8.54
N ASP A 50 -6.34 17.85 7.28
CA ASP A 50 -7.62 17.53 6.68
C ASP A 50 -7.65 16.06 6.22
N VAL A 51 -8.17 15.18 7.08
CA VAL A 51 -8.23 13.72 6.80
C VAL A 51 -9.15 13.38 5.63
N SER A 52 -10.11 14.26 5.26
CA SER A 52 -10.99 14.05 4.11
C SER A 52 -10.23 13.93 2.79
N ARG A 53 -9.05 14.52 2.71
CA ARG A 53 -8.17 14.43 1.53
C ARG A 53 -7.66 13.03 1.26
N LEU A 54 -7.57 12.19 2.30
CA LEU A 54 -7.13 10.81 2.15
C LEU A 54 -8.27 9.90 1.66
N ALA A 55 -9.52 10.25 1.94
CA ALA A 55 -10.70 9.45 1.59
C ALA A 55 -10.82 9.16 0.08
N ARG A 56 -10.25 10.03 -0.77
CA ARG A 56 -10.24 9.82 -2.23
C ARG A 56 -9.58 8.51 -2.68
N ALA A 57 -8.62 7.99 -1.91
CA ALA A 57 -7.92 6.76 -2.24
C ALA A 57 -8.74 5.48 -1.92
N VAL A 58 -9.76 5.58 -1.07
CA VAL A 58 -10.50 4.41 -0.56
C VAL A 58 -11.18 3.63 -1.67
N GLN A 59 -11.97 4.30 -2.53
CA GLN A 59 -12.72 3.61 -3.58
C GLN A 59 -11.81 2.98 -4.65
N PRO A 60 -10.77 3.65 -5.17
CA PRO A 60 -9.79 3.02 -6.07
C PRO A 60 -9.14 1.78 -5.44
N ILE A 61 -8.72 1.85 -4.17
CA ILE A 61 -8.14 0.71 -3.46
C ILE A 61 -9.18 -0.42 -3.31
N ALA A 62 -10.42 -0.12 -2.94
CA ALA A 62 -11.46 -1.13 -2.79
C ALA A 62 -11.72 -1.89 -4.11
N ASN A 63 -11.71 -1.19 -5.24
CA ASN A 63 -11.86 -1.80 -6.55
C ASN A 63 -10.67 -2.74 -6.89
N LEU A 64 -9.44 -2.29 -6.63
CA LEU A 64 -8.23 -3.11 -6.79
C LEU A 64 -8.23 -4.32 -5.87
N LEU A 65 -8.62 -4.14 -4.62
CA LEU A 65 -8.69 -5.20 -3.61
C LEU A 65 -9.72 -6.27 -4.02
N ALA A 66 -10.87 -5.86 -4.52
CA ALA A 66 -11.88 -6.79 -5.04
C ALA A 66 -11.34 -7.60 -6.24
N ALA A 67 -10.65 -6.96 -7.18
CA ALA A 67 -10.05 -7.63 -8.34
C ALA A 67 -8.90 -8.57 -7.93
N ALA A 68 -8.05 -8.15 -6.98
CA ALA A 68 -6.97 -8.97 -6.43
C ALA A 68 -7.52 -10.23 -5.74
N ARG A 69 -8.55 -10.08 -4.91
CA ARG A 69 -9.25 -11.19 -4.26
C ARG A 69 -9.85 -12.17 -5.27
N GLN A 70 -10.52 -11.67 -6.31
CA GLN A 70 -11.11 -12.51 -7.36
C GLN A 70 -10.06 -13.27 -8.18
N SER A 71 -8.87 -12.71 -8.39
CA SER A 71 -7.79 -13.34 -9.15
C SER A 71 -6.89 -14.24 -8.31
N GLY A 72 -7.05 -14.26 -6.98
CA GLY A 72 -6.15 -14.97 -6.07
C GLY A 72 -4.76 -14.33 -5.95
N MET A 73 -4.63 -13.05 -6.30
CA MET A 73 -3.40 -12.28 -6.11
C MET A 73 -3.07 -12.18 -4.62
N LEU A 74 -1.77 -12.22 -4.29
CA LEU A 74 -1.33 -11.96 -2.91
C LEU A 74 -1.69 -10.53 -2.51
N VAL A 75 -2.45 -10.40 -1.42
CA VAL A 75 -2.81 -9.12 -0.81
C VAL A 75 -2.07 -8.96 0.51
N ILE A 76 -1.44 -7.82 0.67
CA ILE A 76 -0.68 -7.45 1.87
C ILE A 76 -1.16 -6.08 2.34
N HIS A 77 -1.52 -6.00 3.60
CA HIS A 77 -1.84 -4.75 4.29
C HIS A 77 -0.72 -4.40 5.26
N THR A 78 -0.40 -3.11 5.40
CA THR A 78 0.50 -2.66 6.47
C THR A 78 -0.22 -1.76 7.45
N ARG A 79 0.28 -1.74 8.69
CA ARG A 79 -0.13 -0.80 9.73
C ARG A 79 1.12 -0.24 10.39
N GLU A 80 1.28 1.07 10.40
CA GLU A 80 2.33 1.69 11.21
C GLU A 80 1.91 1.69 12.68
N GLY A 81 2.75 1.14 13.54
CA GLY A 81 2.50 1.15 14.96
C GLY A 81 3.58 0.46 15.77
N HIS A 82 3.60 0.79 17.05
CA HIS A 82 4.59 0.34 18.01
C HIS A 82 3.99 -0.58 19.06
N LEU A 83 4.85 -1.38 19.70
CA LEU A 83 4.48 -2.20 20.85
C LEU A 83 3.98 -1.30 22.01
N PRO A 84 3.07 -1.80 22.87
CA PRO A 84 2.51 -1.01 23.98
C PRO A 84 3.57 -0.46 24.94
N ASP A 85 4.71 -1.12 25.09
CA ASP A 85 5.83 -0.70 25.93
C ASP A 85 6.85 0.18 25.18
N LEU A 86 6.63 0.47 23.89
CA LEU A 86 7.51 1.24 23.01
C LEU A 86 8.93 0.66 22.85
N SER A 87 9.15 -0.61 23.17
CA SER A 87 10.47 -1.27 23.08
C SER A 87 11.02 -1.34 21.65
N ASP A 88 10.13 -1.26 20.63
CA ASP A 88 10.48 -1.22 19.21
C ASP A 88 10.60 0.20 18.63
N ALA A 89 10.47 1.24 19.46
CA ALA A 89 10.55 2.64 19.05
C ALA A 89 11.85 3.30 19.54
N PRO A 90 12.72 3.78 18.64
CA PRO A 90 13.92 4.51 19.07
C PRO A 90 13.56 5.84 19.72
N PRO A 91 14.34 6.34 20.70
CA PRO A 91 14.05 7.57 21.44
C PRO A 91 13.77 8.77 20.53
N ALA A 92 14.57 8.96 19.49
CA ALA A 92 14.39 10.04 18.52
C ALA A 92 13.02 10.03 17.82
N LYS A 93 12.36 8.87 17.75
CA LYS A 93 11.02 8.74 17.16
C LYS A 93 9.93 9.08 18.18
N VAL A 94 10.09 8.65 19.40
CA VAL A 94 9.13 8.88 20.51
C VAL A 94 9.17 10.34 21.00
N GLU A 95 10.35 10.94 21.05
CA GLU A 95 10.55 12.32 21.53
C GLU A 95 10.14 13.38 20.50
N ARG A 96 9.96 12.97 19.22
CA ARG A 96 9.62 13.90 18.13
C ARG A 96 8.16 14.35 18.22
N GLY A 97 7.93 15.61 17.92
CA GLY A 97 6.58 16.19 17.83
C GLY A 97 6.21 17.04 19.03
N VAL A 98 4.99 17.56 18.98
CA VAL A 98 4.43 18.39 20.05
C VAL A 98 4.14 17.51 21.25
N PRO A 99 4.50 17.91 22.48
CA PRO A 99 4.08 17.20 23.70
C PRO A 99 2.55 16.97 23.70
N SER A 100 2.11 15.81 24.18
CA SER A 100 0.74 15.30 24.13
C SER A 100 0.21 14.84 22.74
N LEU A 101 1.03 14.93 21.69
CA LEU A 101 0.72 14.41 20.35
C LEU A 101 1.85 13.51 19.82
N ARG A 102 2.56 12.84 20.70
CA ARG A 102 3.66 11.94 20.36
C ARG A 102 3.16 10.50 20.25
N ILE A 103 3.95 9.66 19.62
CA ILE A 103 3.72 8.21 19.59
C ILE A 103 3.63 7.71 21.04
N GLY A 104 2.55 6.98 21.34
CA GLY A 104 2.28 6.45 22.67
C GLY A 104 1.51 7.36 23.61
N ASP A 105 1.37 8.66 23.30
CA ASP A 105 0.52 9.56 24.06
C ASP A 105 -0.97 9.18 23.92
N PRO A 106 -1.82 9.49 24.90
CA PRO A 106 -3.27 9.30 24.78
C PRO A 106 -3.85 10.12 23.64
N GLY A 107 -4.69 9.50 22.82
CA GLY A 107 -5.43 10.14 21.74
C GLY A 107 -6.92 9.76 21.77
N PRO A 108 -7.76 10.34 20.91
CA PRO A 108 -9.20 10.06 20.91
C PRO A 108 -9.54 8.61 20.56
N MET A 109 -8.68 7.93 19.79
CA MET A 109 -8.86 6.53 19.37
C MET A 109 -7.91 5.56 20.09
N GLY A 110 -7.55 5.86 21.33
CA GLY A 110 -6.56 5.12 22.10
C GLY A 110 -5.19 5.78 22.06
N ARG A 111 -4.14 5.06 22.45
CA ARG A 111 -2.78 5.58 22.38
C ARG A 111 -2.30 5.68 20.93
N ILE A 112 -1.74 6.82 20.59
CA ILE A 112 -1.31 7.17 19.22
C ILE A 112 -0.32 6.14 18.68
N LEU A 113 -0.65 5.53 17.54
CA LEU A 113 0.15 4.54 16.82
C LEU A 113 0.65 3.38 17.70
N ILE A 114 -0.19 2.92 18.62
CA ILE A 114 0.09 1.74 19.45
C ILE A 114 -0.73 0.54 18.95
N ARG A 115 -0.05 -0.59 18.74
CA ARG A 115 -0.68 -1.84 18.29
C ARG A 115 -1.77 -2.29 19.26
N GLY A 116 -2.93 -2.63 18.71
CA GLY A 116 -4.10 -3.05 19.46
C GLY A 116 -5.05 -1.93 19.86
N GLU A 117 -4.65 -0.68 19.70
CA GLU A 117 -5.56 0.47 19.88
C GLU A 117 -6.50 0.65 18.68
N ALA A 118 -7.65 1.28 18.91
CA ALA A 118 -8.66 1.45 17.86
C ALA A 118 -8.13 2.26 16.65
N GLY A 119 -7.31 3.29 16.90
CA GLY A 119 -6.72 4.10 15.84
C GLY A 119 -5.71 3.34 14.98
N HIS A 120 -5.04 2.34 15.55
CA HIS A 120 -4.08 1.51 14.83
C HIS A 120 -4.74 0.57 13.81
N ASP A 121 -6.02 0.26 13.95
CA ASP A 121 -6.69 -0.71 13.07
C ASP A 121 -6.99 -0.11 11.69
N ILE A 122 -7.19 -1.01 10.70
CA ILE A 122 -7.53 -0.64 9.32
C ILE A 122 -8.98 -0.18 9.25
N ILE A 123 -9.27 0.79 8.38
CA ILE A 123 -10.63 1.27 8.14
C ILE A 123 -11.55 0.14 7.67
N PRO A 124 -12.84 0.16 8.03
CA PRO A 124 -13.77 -0.93 7.70
C PRO A 124 -13.89 -1.23 6.21
N GLU A 125 -13.83 -0.21 5.34
CA GLU A 125 -13.99 -0.34 3.90
C GLU A 125 -12.90 -1.18 3.23
N LEU A 126 -11.72 -1.26 3.86
CA LEU A 126 -10.53 -1.96 3.33
C LEU A 126 -10.05 -3.06 4.27
N TYR A 127 -10.92 -3.52 5.18
CA TYR A 127 -10.51 -4.47 6.20
C TYR A 127 -10.00 -5.78 5.58
N PRO A 128 -8.89 -6.32 6.10
CA PRO A 128 -8.31 -7.56 5.61
C PRO A 128 -9.28 -8.74 5.70
N ALA A 129 -9.36 -9.53 4.65
CA ALA A 129 -10.07 -10.80 4.68
C ALA A 129 -9.23 -11.89 5.38
N ALA A 130 -9.91 -12.95 5.84
CA ALA A 130 -9.22 -14.08 6.45
C ALA A 130 -8.20 -14.70 5.48
N GLY A 131 -6.95 -14.80 5.93
CA GLY A 131 -5.83 -15.32 5.13
C GLY A 131 -5.02 -14.27 4.36
N GLU A 132 -5.46 -13.02 4.34
CA GLU A 132 -4.62 -11.93 3.83
C GLU A 132 -3.52 -11.57 4.84
N VAL A 133 -2.39 -11.12 4.32
CA VAL A 133 -1.23 -10.79 5.15
C VAL A 133 -1.40 -9.39 5.74
N VAL A 134 -1.22 -9.27 7.06
CA VAL A 134 -1.20 -7.98 7.76
C VAL A 134 0.14 -7.83 8.44
N ILE A 135 0.86 -6.75 8.13
CA ILE A 135 2.20 -6.47 8.65
C ILE A 135 2.17 -5.21 9.51
N ASP A 136 2.47 -5.36 10.78
CA ASP A 136 2.69 -4.26 11.69
C ASP A 136 4.13 -3.77 11.59
N LYS A 137 4.34 -2.53 11.20
CA LYS A 137 5.67 -1.96 10.95
C LYS A 137 6.01 -0.83 11.94
N PRO A 138 7.19 -0.86 12.57
CA PRO A 138 7.64 0.22 13.45
C PRO A 138 8.25 1.41 12.68
N GLY A 139 8.48 1.25 11.38
CA GLY A 139 9.09 2.25 10.49
C GLY A 139 8.11 2.85 9.50
N LYS A 140 8.57 3.88 8.77
CA LYS A 140 7.79 4.42 7.64
C LYS A 140 7.78 3.46 6.46
N GLY A 141 8.94 2.88 6.12
CA GLY A 141 9.05 1.84 5.09
C GLY A 141 8.54 0.49 5.60
N ALA A 142 7.90 -0.25 4.70
CA ALA A 142 7.26 -1.53 5.04
C ALA A 142 8.25 -2.70 5.21
N PHE A 143 9.50 -2.55 4.78
CA PHE A 143 10.53 -3.58 4.92
C PHE A 143 11.33 -3.46 6.22
N TYR A 144 11.37 -2.26 6.83
CA TYR A 144 12.16 -2.03 8.02
C TYR A 144 11.62 -2.78 9.22
N ALA A 145 12.42 -3.71 9.77
CA ALA A 145 12.11 -4.54 10.94
C ALA A 145 10.76 -5.29 10.81
N THR A 146 10.48 -5.83 9.60
CA THR A 146 9.28 -6.62 9.30
C THR A 146 9.64 -7.87 8.51
N GLU A 147 8.69 -8.79 8.39
CA GLU A 147 8.78 -9.99 7.58
C GLU A 147 8.41 -9.79 6.10
N LEU A 148 8.12 -8.56 5.63
CA LEU A 148 7.65 -8.32 4.26
C LEU A 148 8.55 -8.93 3.19
N GLY A 149 9.87 -8.75 3.33
CA GLY A 149 10.83 -9.30 2.37
C GLY A 149 10.77 -10.83 2.29
N ASP A 150 10.62 -11.51 3.41
CA ASP A 150 10.52 -12.97 3.49
C ASP A 150 9.20 -13.47 2.90
N VAL A 151 8.08 -12.78 3.18
CA VAL A 151 6.76 -13.07 2.60
C VAL A 151 6.82 -13.00 1.08
N LEU A 152 7.32 -11.90 0.53
CA LEU A 152 7.43 -11.69 -0.92
C LEU A 152 8.33 -12.73 -1.57
N LYS A 153 9.48 -13.01 -0.98
CA LYS A 153 10.43 -14.01 -1.48
C LYS A 153 9.83 -15.41 -1.47
N LYS A 154 9.18 -15.81 -0.38
CA LYS A 154 8.52 -17.13 -0.25
C LYS A 154 7.44 -17.34 -1.29
N GLN A 155 6.72 -16.29 -1.66
CA GLN A 155 5.65 -16.31 -2.66
C GLN A 155 6.16 -16.07 -4.10
N GLY A 156 7.47 -15.88 -4.30
CA GLY A 156 8.04 -15.66 -5.64
C GLY A 156 7.62 -14.34 -6.27
N ILE A 157 7.28 -13.33 -5.47
CA ILE A 157 6.82 -12.03 -5.97
C ILE A 157 8.00 -11.25 -6.55
N ALA A 158 7.76 -10.62 -7.70
CA ALA A 158 8.71 -9.75 -8.39
C ALA A 158 8.16 -8.33 -8.63
N ASN A 159 6.84 -8.18 -8.58
CA ASN A 159 6.17 -6.92 -8.86
C ASN A 159 5.23 -6.53 -7.70
N LEU A 160 5.16 -5.24 -7.43
CA LEU A 160 4.27 -4.68 -6.42
C LEU A 160 3.35 -3.63 -7.04
N LEU A 161 2.04 -3.82 -6.89
CA LEU A 161 1.06 -2.75 -7.03
C LEU A 161 0.96 -2.06 -5.67
N VAL A 162 1.39 -0.82 -5.59
CA VAL A 162 1.50 -0.09 -4.31
C VAL A 162 0.45 1.00 -4.24
N CYS A 163 -0.34 1.00 -3.18
CA CYS A 163 -1.34 2.03 -2.87
C CYS A 163 -1.37 2.31 -1.37
N GLY A 164 -2.10 3.33 -0.95
CA GLY A 164 -2.26 3.72 0.46
C GLY A 164 -1.74 5.10 0.80
N VAL A 165 -1.46 5.33 2.09
CA VAL A 165 -1.15 6.65 2.62
C VAL A 165 0.11 6.67 3.52
N THR A 166 0.81 7.83 3.67
CA THR A 166 0.68 8.95 2.74
C THR A 166 1.71 8.81 1.62
N THR A 167 1.39 9.35 0.47
CA THR A 167 2.20 9.18 -0.77
C THR A 167 3.67 9.49 -0.56
N GLU A 168 3.98 10.62 0.08
CA GLU A 168 5.35 11.14 0.26
C GLU A 168 6.09 10.49 1.41
N VAL A 169 5.40 9.80 2.33
CA VAL A 169 6.01 9.18 3.52
C VAL A 169 6.07 7.66 3.35
N CYS A 170 5.05 6.94 3.82
CA CYS A 170 5.11 5.47 3.90
C CYS A 170 5.15 4.82 2.53
N VAL A 171 4.39 5.34 1.55
CA VAL A 171 4.40 4.84 0.17
C VAL A 171 5.77 5.05 -0.46
N ASN A 172 6.28 6.30 -0.51
CA ASN A 172 7.57 6.59 -1.13
C ASN A 172 8.74 5.87 -0.44
N THR A 173 8.75 5.81 0.90
CA THR A 173 9.80 5.09 1.63
C THR A 173 9.81 3.60 1.27
N THR A 174 8.63 2.98 1.20
CA THR A 174 8.51 1.56 0.85
C THR A 174 8.93 1.30 -0.60
N VAL A 175 8.50 2.14 -1.55
CA VAL A 175 8.83 2.00 -2.98
C VAL A 175 10.33 2.11 -3.23
N ARG A 176 11.02 3.04 -2.57
CA ARG A 176 12.47 3.21 -2.70
C ARG A 176 13.23 1.99 -2.20
N GLU A 177 12.86 1.48 -1.02
CA GLU A 177 13.48 0.27 -0.49
C GLU A 177 13.11 -0.97 -1.31
N ALA A 178 11.88 -1.07 -1.83
CA ALA A 178 11.48 -2.13 -2.75
C ALA A 178 12.34 -2.13 -4.03
N ASN A 179 12.60 -0.94 -4.59
CA ASN A 179 13.48 -0.78 -5.75
C ASN A 179 14.91 -1.26 -5.45
N ASP A 180 15.49 -0.85 -4.31
CA ASP A 180 16.82 -1.30 -3.88
C ASP A 180 16.90 -2.83 -3.71
N ARG A 181 15.77 -3.47 -3.38
CA ARG A 181 15.64 -4.93 -3.25
C ARG A 181 15.34 -5.65 -4.57
N GLY A 182 15.18 -4.91 -5.68
CA GLY A 182 14.97 -5.44 -7.02
C GLY A 182 13.50 -5.71 -7.39
N TYR A 183 12.52 -5.21 -6.62
CA TYR A 183 11.11 -5.28 -7.00
C TYR A 183 10.75 -4.20 -8.01
N ARG A 184 9.92 -4.55 -9.00
CA ARG A 184 9.29 -3.58 -9.88
C ARG A 184 8.02 -3.05 -9.23
N CYS A 185 7.97 -1.74 -8.98
CA CYS A 185 6.85 -1.10 -8.31
C CYS A 185 6.00 -0.30 -9.29
N VAL A 186 4.69 -0.55 -9.31
CA VAL A 186 3.70 0.32 -9.94
C VAL A 186 2.91 0.99 -8.82
N VAL A 187 3.10 2.28 -8.65
CA VAL A 187 2.35 3.09 -7.68
C VAL A 187 1.03 3.49 -8.32
N VAL A 188 -0.08 3.17 -7.67
CA VAL A 188 -1.41 3.50 -8.15
C VAL A 188 -1.76 4.91 -7.70
N ALA A 189 -1.74 5.87 -8.64
CA ALA A 189 -1.82 7.30 -8.34
C ALA A 189 -3.10 7.68 -7.59
N ASP A 190 -4.25 7.29 -8.10
CA ASP A 190 -5.57 7.54 -7.48
C ASP A 190 -5.85 6.64 -6.27
N GLY A 191 -5.08 5.55 -6.11
CA GLY A 191 -5.03 4.70 -4.92
C GLY A 191 -4.06 5.19 -3.84
N CYS A 192 -3.40 6.33 -4.04
CA CYS A 192 -2.57 6.99 -3.05
C CYS A 192 -3.13 8.36 -2.70
N ALA A 193 -2.83 8.85 -1.49
CA ALA A 193 -3.22 10.19 -1.07
C ALA A 193 -2.24 10.78 -0.07
N SER A 194 -2.29 12.09 0.08
CA SER A 194 -1.57 12.87 1.08
C SER A 194 -2.49 13.94 1.65
N TYR A 195 -2.22 14.38 2.88
CA TYR A 195 -2.83 15.59 3.45
C TYR A 195 -2.47 16.85 2.66
N PHE A 196 -1.34 16.80 1.94
CA PHE A 196 -0.78 17.91 1.15
C PHE A 196 -0.78 17.52 -0.34
N PRO A 197 -1.69 18.09 -1.17
CA PRO A 197 -1.77 17.75 -2.60
C PRO A 197 -0.45 17.90 -3.34
N GLU A 198 0.30 18.95 -3.04
CA GLU A 198 1.61 19.21 -3.64
C GLU A 198 2.67 18.15 -3.30
N PHE A 199 2.59 17.54 -2.11
CA PHE A 199 3.48 16.45 -1.72
C PHE A 199 3.11 15.15 -2.43
N HIS A 200 1.80 14.90 -2.59
CA HIS A 200 1.31 13.78 -3.39
C HIS A 200 1.84 13.87 -4.83
N ASP A 201 1.59 15.01 -5.49
CA ASP A 201 2.00 15.21 -6.88
C ASP A 201 3.52 15.09 -7.05
N MET A 202 4.28 15.73 -6.15
CA MET A 202 5.74 15.64 -6.17
C MET A 202 6.23 14.23 -5.88
N GLY A 203 5.61 13.53 -4.93
CA GLY A 203 5.92 12.14 -4.59
C GLY A 203 5.80 11.22 -5.80
N LEU A 204 4.71 11.31 -6.56
CA LEU A 204 4.50 10.54 -7.78
C LEU A 204 5.50 10.92 -8.89
N ARG A 205 5.77 12.22 -9.05
CA ARG A 205 6.78 12.70 -10.01
C ARG A 205 8.18 12.18 -9.73
N MET A 206 8.57 12.09 -8.45
CA MET A 206 9.87 11.53 -8.06
C MET A 206 9.99 10.05 -8.41
N ILE A 207 8.92 9.27 -8.27
CA ILE A 207 8.93 7.83 -8.57
C ILE A 207 9.22 7.58 -10.05
N LYS A 208 8.50 8.25 -10.93
CA LYS A 208 8.60 8.07 -12.39
C LYS A 208 9.68 8.91 -13.08
N ALA A 209 10.41 9.73 -12.34
CA ALA A 209 11.48 10.56 -12.90
C ALA A 209 12.58 9.71 -13.54
N GLN A 210 13.33 10.30 -14.47
CA GLN A 210 14.51 9.70 -15.10
C GLN A 210 14.26 8.30 -15.67
N GLY A 211 13.11 8.10 -16.31
CA GLY A 211 12.75 6.81 -16.91
C GLY A 211 12.26 5.77 -15.89
N GLY A 212 11.66 6.22 -14.77
CA GLY A 212 11.14 5.33 -13.74
C GLY A 212 12.17 4.90 -12.72
N ILE A 213 13.03 5.83 -12.25
CA ILE A 213 14.17 5.50 -11.36
C ILE A 213 13.77 4.71 -10.10
N PHE A 214 12.54 4.89 -9.61
CA PHE A 214 12.02 4.10 -8.49
C PHE A 214 10.83 3.22 -8.87
N GLY A 215 10.29 3.37 -10.10
CA GLY A 215 9.16 2.58 -10.56
C GLY A 215 8.24 3.33 -11.51
N TRP A 216 7.06 2.79 -11.67
CA TRP A 216 6.01 3.28 -12.56
C TRP A 216 4.87 3.89 -11.78
N VAL A 217 4.09 4.73 -12.44
CA VAL A 217 2.87 5.33 -11.90
C VAL A 217 1.73 5.08 -12.88
N ALA A 218 0.61 4.53 -12.40
CA ALA A 218 -0.59 4.26 -13.18
C ALA A 218 -1.84 4.59 -12.38
N ASP A 219 -2.96 4.83 -13.06
CA ASP A 219 -4.27 4.92 -12.40
C ASP A 219 -4.85 3.52 -12.16
N SER A 220 -5.71 3.37 -11.16
CA SER A 220 -6.39 2.11 -10.83
C SER A 220 -7.17 1.54 -12.01
N ALA A 221 -7.78 2.39 -12.83
CA ALA A 221 -8.50 1.97 -14.03
C ALA A 221 -7.60 1.28 -15.06
N ALA A 222 -6.36 1.75 -15.25
CA ALA A 222 -5.39 1.13 -16.15
C ALA A 222 -4.96 -0.26 -15.63
N VAL A 223 -4.72 -0.39 -14.33
CA VAL A 223 -4.40 -1.67 -13.69
C VAL A 223 -5.55 -2.65 -13.84
N LEU A 224 -6.78 -2.24 -13.50
CA LEU A 224 -7.98 -3.08 -13.60
C LEU A 224 -8.26 -3.52 -15.04
N THR A 225 -8.06 -2.65 -16.03
CA THR A 225 -8.18 -2.97 -17.44
C THR A 225 -7.18 -4.06 -17.84
N ALA A 226 -5.92 -3.91 -17.43
CA ALA A 226 -4.88 -4.90 -17.70
C ALA A 226 -5.17 -6.26 -17.04
N MET A 227 -5.74 -6.27 -15.82
CA MET A 227 -6.17 -7.50 -15.15
C MET A 227 -7.36 -8.19 -15.80
N THR A 228 -8.29 -7.44 -16.42
CA THR A 228 -9.50 -7.98 -17.05
C THR A 228 -9.29 -8.43 -18.49
N SER A 229 -8.38 -7.83 -19.24
CA SER A 229 -8.07 -8.18 -20.63
C SER A 229 -7.66 -9.65 -20.81
N LEU A 230 -7.24 -10.31 -19.74
CA LEU A 230 -6.88 -11.73 -19.71
C LEU A 230 -8.09 -12.69 -19.73
N LYS A 231 -9.24 -12.28 -19.21
CA LYS A 231 -10.44 -13.12 -19.16
C LYS A 231 -11.03 -13.36 -20.55
N THR A 232 -10.83 -12.42 -21.47
CA THR A 232 -11.39 -12.48 -22.84
C THR A 232 -10.62 -13.45 -23.71
N THR A 233 -9.29 -13.52 -23.62
CA THR A 233 -8.46 -14.41 -24.44
C THR A 233 -8.64 -15.89 -24.09
N THR A 234 -8.95 -16.20 -22.83
CA THR A 234 -9.17 -17.60 -22.38
C THR A 234 -10.53 -18.14 -22.79
N SER A 235 -11.55 -17.29 -22.99
CA SER A 235 -12.89 -17.72 -23.42
C SER A 235 -13.00 -17.92 -24.92
N GLU A 236 -12.20 -17.27 -25.74
CA GLU A 236 -12.20 -17.43 -27.21
C GLU A 236 -11.45 -18.68 -27.67
N THR A 237 -10.45 -19.14 -26.91
CA THR A 237 -9.72 -20.38 -27.23
C THR A 237 -10.45 -21.67 -26.85
N LEU A 238 -11.53 -21.59 -26.07
CA LEU A 238 -12.35 -22.74 -25.69
C LEU A 238 -13.54 -22.99 -26.65
N ASN A 239 -13.80 -22.09 -27.61
CA ASN A 239 -14.88 -22.17 -28.59
C ASN A 239 -14.40 -22.27 -30.03
N ALA A 240 -13.13 -22.55 -30.27
CA ALA A 240 -12.51 -22.88 -31.55
C ALA A 240 -12.01 -24.33 -31.51
#